data_2fecfebec799c07de0723fb4bb5e52e9
#
_entry.id   2fecfebec799c07de0723fb4bb5e52e9
#
_cell.length_a   1.000
_cell.length_b   1.000
_cell.length_c   1.000
_cell.angle_alpha   90.00
_cell.angle_beta   90.00
_cell.angle_gamma   90.00
#
_symmetry.space_group_name_H-M   'P 1'
#
loop_
_entity.id
_entity.type
_entity.pdbx_description
1 polymer ?
#
loop_
_entity_poly.entity_id
_entity_poly.type
_entity_poly.pdbx_seq_one_letter_code
_entity_poly.pdbx_strand_id
1 'polypeptide(L)'
;MSTVTSVGDIHETKDYNLFDMVKGNREVNRSHVNRLKDKIRRRDLKELPITVLSKNKSGKFPIFDGQHRYLARSELNKPIRFIVAEKLKADDISIANTDNANWVSKNFLHKFVEKGNEDYVYYKSFMEEYGLNNKYSVTTTILNNSFRRERSQEKDFEDGLFKVADKTESEETMKYINKILTEIDSSK
;
A
#
# COMPACT_ATOMS: atom_id res chain seq x y z
N MET A 1 -37.68 18.53 -10.94
CA MET A 1 -36.44 19.26 -11.18
C MET A 1 -35.36 18.65 -10.25
N SER A 2 -34.27 18.12 -10.82
CA SER A 2 -33.19 17.58 -10.02
C SER A 2 -32.37 18.76 -9.45
N THR A 3 -32.30 18.87 -8.13
CA THR A 3 -31.44 19.85 -7.46
C THR A 3 -30.01 19.31 -7.38
N VAL A 4 -29.07 19.97 -8.04
CA VAL A 4 -27.63 19.69 -7.86
C VAL A 4 -27.17 20.45 -6.61
N THR A 5 -26.70 19.72 -5.62
CA THR A 5 -26.14 20.30 -4.40
C THR A 5 -24.61 20.30 -4.50
N SER A 6 -23.96 21.44 -4.23
CA SER A 6 -22.50 21.50 -4.10
C SER A 6 -22.05 20.73 -2.85
N VAL A 7 -21.10 19.82 -3.03
CA VAL A 7 -20.56 18.99 -1.94
C VAL A 7 -19.06 19.21 -1.88
N GLY A 8 -18.64 20.25 -1.16
CA GLY A 8 -17.25 20.59 -0.90
C GLY A 8 -16.60 21.50 -1.94
N ASP A 9 -15.58 22.20 -1.52
CA ASP A 9 -14.82 23.16 -2.33
C ASP A 9 -13.53 22.54 -2.87
N ILE A 10 -13.15 22.93 -4.10
CA ILE A 10 -11.85 22.61 -4.66
C ILE A 10 -10.89 23.71 -4.25
N HIS A 11 -9.84 23.34 -3.52
CA HIS A 11 -8.75 24.22 -3.13
C HIS A 11 -7.58 24.10 -4.11
N GLU A 12 -6.77 25.14 -4.22
CA GLU A 12 -5.53 25.13 -5.02
C GLU A 12 -4.38 25.76 -4.25
N THR A 13 -3.19 25.13 -4.29
CA THR A 13 -1.98 25.65 -3.66
C THR A 13 -0.72 25.20 -4.38
N LYS A 14 0.38 25.94 -4.21
CA LYS A 14 1.75 25.53 -4.55
C LYS A 14 2.61 25.24 -3.31
N ASP A 15 2.04 25.37 -2.12
CA ASP A 15 2.73 24.97 -0.90
C ASP A 15 2.60 23.47 -0.68
N TYR A 16 3.60 22.73 -1.14
CA TYR A 16 3.66 21.27 -1.03
C TYR A 16 3.88 20.79 0.41
N ASN A 17 4.36 21.67 1.32
CA ASN A 17 4.57 21.33 2.73
C ASN A 17 3.26 21.14 3.49
N LEU A 18 2.15 21.62 2.94
CA LEU A 18 0.81 21.43 3.51
C LEU A 18 0.34 19.96 3.47
N PHE A 19 1.02 19.11 2.72
CA PHE A 19 0.57 17.73 2.49
C PHE A 19 1.48 16.72 3.21
N ASP A 20 0.89 15.56 3.53
CA ASP A 20 1.58 14.42 4.12
C ASP A 20 1.09 13.12 3.47
N MET A 21 1.93 12.08 3.47
CA MET A 21 1.52 10.77 2.97
C MET A 21 0.79 10.01 4.07
N VAL A 22 -0.34 9.39 3.74
CA VAL A 22 -1.04 8.52 4.68
C VAL A 22 -0.24 7.24 4.89
N LYS A 23 0.04 6.91 6.15
CA LYS A 23 0.63 5.61 6.51
C LYS A 23 -0.30 4.47 6.08
N GLY A 24 0.27 3.43 5.50
CA GLY A 24 -0.51 2.30 4.98
C GLY A 24 -1.12 2.50 3.61
N ASN A 25 -0.81 3.60 2.91
CA ASN A 25 -1.08 3.70 1.48
C ASN A 25 -0.10 2.82 0.69
N ARG A 26 -0.39 2.55 -0.59
CA ARG A 26 0.50 1.79 -1.48
C ARG A 26 1.85 2.47 -1.63
N GLU A 27 2.90 1.68 -1.82
CA GLU A 27 4.21 2.20 -2.21
C GLU A 27 4.12 3.08 -3.47
N VAL A 28 4.92 4.14 -3.47
CA VAL A 28 5.02 5.03 -4.63
C VAL A 28 5.69 4.30 -5.80
N ASN A 29 4.95 4.13 -6.88
CA ASN A 29 5.51 3.61 -8.14
C ASN A 29 6.15 4.75 -8.95
N ARG A 30 7.47 4.87 -8.90
CA ARG A 30 8.23 5.93 -9.59
C ARG A 30 8.06 5.93 -11.10
N SER A 31 7.97 4.76 -11.73
CA SER A 31 7.68 4.66 -13.17
C SER A 31 6.30 5.25 -13.50
N HIS A 32 5.32 5.03 -12.64
CA HIS A 32 3.99 5.63 -12.80
C HIS A 32 4.03 7.16 -12.64
N VAL A 33 4.76 7.68 -11.66
CA VAL A 33 4.96 9.13 -11.48
C VAL A 33 5.58 9.75 -12.73
N ASN A 34 6.63 9.14 -13.29
CA ASN A 34 7.29 9.65 -14.49
C ASN A 34 6.34 9.67 -15.70
N ARG A 35 5.57 8.59 -15.93
CA ARG A 35 4.55 8.58 -16.98
C ARG A 35 3.48 9.67 -16.79
N LEU A 36 3.08 9.94 -15.55
CA LEU A 36 2.15 11.03 -15.24
C LEU A 36 2.76 12.40 -15.53
N LYS A 37 4.03 12.62 -15.21
CA LYS A 37 4.74 13.88 -15.54
C LYS A 37 4.72 14.14 -17.04
N ASP A 38 4.99 13.12 -17.86
CA ASP A 38 4.96 13.26 -19.31
C ASP A 38 3.54 13.55 -19.85
N LYS A 39 2.53 12.90 -19.28
CA LYS A 39 1.13 13.22 -19.61
C LYS A 39 0.76 14.64 -19.22
N ILE A 40 1.13 15.09 -18.03
CA ILE A 40 0.85 16.44 -17.53
C ILE A 40 1.57 17.52 -18.36
N ARG A 41 2.77 17.25 -18.88
CA ARG A 41 3.47 18.16 -19.79
C ARG A 41 2.74 18.32 -21.11
N ARG A 42 2.17 17.23 -21.65
CA ARG A 42 1.42 17.23 -22.92
C ARG A 42 0.05 17.85 -22.77
N ARG A 43 -0.67 17.48 -21.72
CA ARG A 43 -2.01 17.99 -21.41
C ARG A 43 -2.23 17.98 -19.90
N ASP A 44 -2.26 19.17 -19.32
CA ASP A 44 -2.48 19.34 -17.87
C ASP A 44 -3.97 19.27 -17.56
N LEU A 45 -4.41 18.13 -17.04
CA LEU A 45 -5.78 17.91 -16.58
C LEU A 45 -5.95 18.53 -15.19
N LYS A 46 -6.05 19.86 -15.14
CA LYS A 46 -6.18 20.63 -13.89
C LYS A 46 -7.46 20.29 -13.12
N GLU A 47 -8.48 19.79 -13.80
CA GLU A 47 -9.80 19.47 -13.26
C GLU A 47 -9.82 18.21 -12.39
N LEU A 48 -8.73 17.45 -12.33
CA LEU A 48 -8.62 16.26 -11.51
C LEU A 48 -7.94 16.58 -10.16
N PRO A 49 -8.70 16.95 -9.10
CA PRO A 49 -8.13 17.20 -7.78
C PRO A 49 -7.64 15.89 -7.14
N ILE A 50 -6.75 16.02 -6.16
CA ILE A 50 -6.46 14.93 -5.23
C ILE A 50 -7.44 14.99 -4.07
N THR A 51 -7.66 13.86 -3.38
CA THR A 51 -8.46 13.84 -2.16
C THR A 51 -7.55 13.76 -0.95
N VAL A 52 -7.81 14.63 0.03
CA VAL A 52 -7.06 14.67 1.28
C VAL A 52 -8.00 14.54 2.48
N LEU A 53 -7.48 14.05 3.59
CA LEU A 53 -8.20 14.03 4.86
C LEU A 53 -8.11 15.38 5.55
N SER A 54 -8.91 15.58 6.59
CA SER A 54 -8.76 16.72 7.51
C SER A 54 -7.34 16.79 8.06
N LYS A 55 -6.90 18.00 8.40
CA LYS A 55 -5.54 18.22 8.91
C LYS A 55 -5.22 17.31 10.10
N ASN A 56 -4.06 16.69 10.04
CA ASN A 56 -3.50 15.92 11.14
C ASN A 56 -2.98 16.82 12.27
N LYS A 57 -2.46 16.22 13.35
CA LYS A 57 -1.90 16.94 14.50
C LYS A 57 -0.72 17.87 14.14
N SER A 58 -0.05 17.63 13.03
CA SER A 58 1.03 18.47 12.50
C SER A 58 0.54 19.61 11.60
N GLY A 59 -0.78 19.80 11.47
CA GLY A 59 -1.39 20.82 10.62
C GLY A 59 -1.35 20.50 9.12
N LYS A 60 -0.96 19.30 8.73
CA LYS A 60 -0.86 18.87 7.33
C LYS A 60 -2.08 18.07 6.89
N PHE A 61 -2.39 18.13 5.59
CA PHE A 61 -3.43 17.35 4.96
C PHE A 61 -2.89 15.99 4.49
N PRO A 62 -3.29 14.87 5.12
CA PRO A 62 -2.90 13.54 4.65
C PRO A 62 -3.53 13.22 3.31
N ILE A 63 -2.73 12.79 2.33
CA ILE A 63 -3.21 12.47 0.98
C ILE A 63 -3.89 11.12 0.99
N PHE A 64 -5.22 11.12 0.80
CA PHE A 64 -6.05 9.92 0.75
C PHE A 64 -6.00 9.24 -0.63
N ASP A 65 -6.26 10.01 -1.70
CA ASP A 65 -6.13 9.56 -3.09
C ASP A 65 -5.34 10.57 -3.92
N GLY A 66 -4.66 10.05 -4.94
CA GLY A 66 -3.89 10.84 -5.89
C GLY A 66 -2.43 11.09 -5.49
N GLN A 67 -1.81 10.26 -4.64
CA GLN A 67 -0.41 10.41 -4.25
C GLN A 67 0.56 10.51 -5.44
N HIS A 68 0.35 9.72 -6.49
CA HIS A 68 1.18 9.79 -7.71
C HIS A 68 0.95 11.08 -8.48
N ARG A 69 -0.29 11.61 -8.51
CA ARG A 69 -0.62 12.91 -9.12
C ARG A 69 0.02 14.05 -8.33
N TYR A 70 -0.05 13.99 -6.99
CA TYR A 70 0.62 14.96 -6.12
C TYR A 70 2.13 15.00 -6.42
N LEU A 71 2.82 13.85 -6.40
CA LEU A 71 4.25 13.78 -6.67
C LEU A 71 4.59 14.28 -8.07
N ALA A 72 3.84 13.86 -9.09
CA ALA A 72 4.08 14.30 -10.45
C ALA A 72 3.92 15.82 -10.61
N ARG A 73 2.93 16.43 -9.97
CA ARG A 73 2.67 17.87 -10.04
C ARG A 73 3.69 18.67 -9.21
N SER A 74 4.03 18.20 -8.01
CA SER A 74 5.03 18.87 -7.15
C SER A 74 6.42 18.88 -7.83
N GLU A 75 6.85 17.75 -8.42
CA GLU A 75 8.11 17.67 -9.16
C GLU A 75 8.12 18.52 -10.44
N LEU A 76 6.98 18.85 -10.98
CA LEU A 76 6.83 19.78 -12.11
C LEU A 76 6.59 21.25 -11.67
N ASN A 77 6.65 21.54 -10.39
CA ASN A 77 6.33 22.86 -9.81
C ASN A 77 4.95 23.40 -10.25
N LYS A 78 3.95 22.50 -10.36
CA LYS A 78 2.57 22.82 -10.73
C LYS A 78 1.65 22.87 -9.50
N PRO A 79 0.63 23.74 -9.49
CA PRO A 79 -0.29 23.81 -8.37
C PRO A 79 -1.01 22.50 -8.13
N ILE A 80 -1.26 22.18 -6.87
CA ILE A 80 -2.07 21.05 -6.43
C ILE A 80 -3.50 21.52 -6.22
N ARG A 81 -4.45 20.90 -6.88
CA ARG A 81 -5.88 21.02 -6.58
C ARG A 81 -6.31 19.87 -5.70
N PHE A 82 -7.09 20.15 -4.67
CA PHE A 82 -7.50 19.15 -3.70
C PHE A 82 -8.89 19.41 -3.12
N ILE A 83 -9.51 18.32 -2.68
CA ILE A 83 -10.78 18.32 -1.95
C ILE A 83 -10.51 17.73 -0.56
N VAL A 84 -11.07 18.34 0.48
CA VAL A 84 -10.99 17.82 1.86
C VAL A 84 -12.16 16.88 2.11
N ALA A 85 -11.86 15.61 2.36
CA ALA A 85 -12.85 14.58 2.72
C ALA A 85 -12.94 14.47 4.24
N GLU A 86 -13.81 15.24 4.86
CA GLU A 86 -13.90 15.35 6.32
C GLU A 86 -14.36 14.06 7.03
N LYS A 87 -15.15 13.24 6.34
CA LYS A 87 -15.74 12.01 6.92
C LYS A 87 -14.88 10.76 6.72
N LEU A 88 -13.89 10.79 5.82
CA LEU A 88 -13.02 9.65 5.56
C LEU A 88 -11.90 9.56 6.60
N LYS A 89 -11.49 8.31 6.86
CA LYS A 89 -10.37 7.97 7.74
C LYS A 89 -9.26 7.31 6.93
N ALA A 90 -8.03 7.31 7.47
CA ALA A 90 -6.90 6.66 6.81
C ALA A 90 -7.13 5.15 6.54
N ASP A 91 -7.95 4.50 7.35
CA ASP A 91 -8.28 3.07 7.19
C ASP A 91 -9.18 2.79 5.98
N ASP A 92 -9.98 3.77 5.56
CA ASP A 92 -10.88 3.65 4.41
C ASP A 92 -10.12 3.61 3.07
N ILE A 93 -8.81 3.92 3.08
CA ILE A 93 -8.00 4.00 1.85
C ILE A 93 -7.94 2.66 1.08
N SER A 94 -7.95 1.54 1.80
CA SER A 94 -7.98 0.22 1.17
C SER A 94 -9.33 -0.06 0.51
N ILE A 95 -10.43 0.38 1.12
CA ILE A 95 -11.79 0.22 0.59
C ILE A 95 -11.96 1.09 -0.67
N ALA A 96 -11.56 2.35 -0.61
CA ALA A 96 -11.69 3.29 -1.71
C ALA A 96 -10.82 2.93 -2.94
N ASN A 97 -9.75 2.15 -2.75
CA ASN A 97 -8.88 1.72 -3.84
C ASN A 97 -9.21 0.33 -4.41
N THR A 98 -10.25 -0.34 -3.88
CA THR A 98 -10.61 -1.70 -4.30
C THR A 98 -11.08 -1.74 -5.77
N ASP A 99 -11.72 -0.69 -6.26
CA ASP A 99 -12.28 -0.65 -7.62
C ASP A 99 -11.29 -0.14 -8.70
N ASN A 100 -10.21 0.55 -8.33
CA ASN A 100 -9.32 1.21 -9.31
C ASN A 100 -8.00 0.50 -9.61
N ALA A 101 -7.56 -0.38 -8.76
CA ALA A 101 -6.50 -1.38 -8.98
C ALA A 101 -6.57 -2.33 -7.80
N ASN A 102 -6.91 -3.58 -8.03
CA ASN A 102 -6.95 -4.60 -6.99
C ASN A 102 -5.67 -4.54 -6.15
N TRP A 103 -5.85 -4.38 -4.85
CA TRP A 103 -4.74 -4.52 -3.93
C TRP A 103 -4.23 -5.95 -4.02
N VAL A 104 -2.94 -6.10 -4.16
CA VAL A 104 -2.26 -7.40 -4.12
C VAL A 104 -1.60 -7.57 -2.76
N SER A 105 -1.22 -8.79 -2.42
CA SER A 105 -0.62 -9.14 -1.11
C SER A 105 0.52 -8.21 -0.70
N LYS A 106 1.33 -7.71 -1.66
CA LYS A 106 2.37 -6.72 -1.40
C LYS A 106 1.83 -5.43 -0.78
N ASN A 107 0.68 -4.96 -1.23
CA ASN A 107 0.10 -3.70 -0.75
C ASN A 107 -0.44 -3.85 0.67
N PHE A 108 -1.06 -4.99 0.98
CA PHE A 108 -1.53 -5.31 2.33
C PHE A 108 -0.36 -5.49 3.30
N LEU A 109 0.69 -6.23 2.89
CA LEU A 109 1.90 -6.38 3.69
C LEU A 109 2.50 -5.01 4.05
N HIS A 110 2.71 -4.15 3.05
CA HIS A 110 3.23 -2.80 3.27
C HIS A 110 2.35 -2.00 4.24
N LYS A 111 1.02 -2.00 4.02
CA LYS A 111 0.06 -1.30 4.89
C LYS A 111 0.21 -1.68 6.36
N PHE A 112 0.27 -2.98 6.66
CA PHE A 112 0.30 -3.43 8.05
C PHE A 112 1.68 -3.35 8.70
N VAL A 113 2.75 -3.44 7.91
CA VAL A 113 4.12 -3.12 8.34
C VAL A 113 4.21 -1.64 8.75
N GLU A 114 3.70 -0.71 7.94
CA GLU A 114 3.67 0.72 8.23
C GLU A 114 2.83 1.07 9.48
N LYS A 115 1.81 0.26 9.77
CA LYS A 115 1.01 0.36 10.99
C LYS A 115 1.69 -0.24 12.22
N GLY A 116 2.83 -0.89 12.05
CA GLY A 116 3.58 -1.52 13.14
C GLY A 116 2.99 -2.85 13.63
N ASN A 117 2.21 -3.56 12.78
CA ASN A 117 1.72 -4.89 13.14
C ASN A 117 2.90 -5.88 13.17
N GLU A 118 3.21 -6.41 14.35
CA GLU A 118 4.39 -7.24 14.60
C GLU A 118 4.44 -8.52 13.76
N ASP A 119 3.29 -9.15 13.50
CA ASP A 119 3.22 -10.34 12.66
C ASP A 119 3.57 -10.03 11.20
N TYR A 120 3.17 -8.86 10.68
CA TYR A 120 3.51 -8.42 9.31
C TYR A 120 4.94 -7.90 9.21
N VAL A 121 5.47 -7.29 10.26
CA VAL A 121 6.89 -6.91 10.33
C VAL A 121 7.75 -8.18 10.29
N TYR A 122 7.41 -9.19 11.08
CA TYR A 122 8.10 -10.49 11.04
C TYR A 122 7.93 -11.18 9.69
N TYR A 123 6.73 -11.19 9.12
CA TYR A 123 6.45 -11.74 7.78
C TYR A 123 7.39 -11.14 6.73
N LYS A 124 7.54 -9.82 6.74
CA LYS A 124 8.43 -9.11 5.81
C LYS A 124 9.89 -9.51 6.01
N SER A 125 10.39 -9.49 7.24
CA SER A 125 11.78 -9.87 7.55
C SER A 125 12.05 -11.33 7.17
N PHE A 126 11.12 -12.23 7.41
CA PHE A 126 11.21 -13.64 7.01
C PHE A 126 11.31 -13.79 5.49
N MET A 127 10.49 -13.06 4.72
CA MET A 127 10.60 -13.06 3.25
C MET A 127 11.96 -12.57 2.76
N GLU A 128 12.50 -11.53 3.37
CA GLU A 128 13.80 -10.95 3.02
C GLU A 128 14.93 -11.90 3.35
N GLU A 129 14.93 -12.50 4.55
CA GLU A 129 15.95 -13.44 5.02
C GLU A 129 16.06 -14.70 4.16
N TYR A 130 14.90 -15.27 3.79
CA TYR A 130 14.87 -16.52 3.04
C TYR A 130 14.68 -16.34 1.52
N GLY A 131 14.80 -15.13 0.99
CA GLY A 131 14.74 -14.84 -0.44
C GLY A 131 13.37 -15.14 -1.06
N LEU A 132 12.30 -15.10 -0.29
CA LEU A 132 10.92 -15.42 -0.71
C LEU A 132 10.22 -14.25 -1.39
N ASN A 133 10.94 -13.32 -2.01
CA ASN A 133 10.36 -12.16 -2.68
C ASN A 133 9.26 -12.58 -3.68
N ASN A 134 8.08 -11.97 -3.54
CA ASN A 134 6.87 -12.28 -4.32
C ASN A 134 6.29 -13.70 -4.12
N LYS A 135 6.76 -14.47 -3.14
CA LYS A 135 6.25 -15.80 -2.79
C LYS A 135 5.25 -15.76 -1.62
N TYR A 136 4.30 -14.82 -1.65
CA TYR A 136 3.35 -14.58 -0.55
C TYR A 136 2.60 -15.84 -0.11
N SER A 137 2.07 -16.63 -1.05
CA SER A 137 1.34 -17.85 -0.73
C SER A 137 2.21 -18.87 0.03
N VAL A 138 3.46 -19.06 -0.42
CA VAL A 138 4.42 -19.98 0.25
C VAL A 138 4.75 -19.46 1.64
N THR A 139 5.05 -18.16 1.77
CA THR A 139 5.36 -17.53 3.06
C THR A 139 4.20 -17.66 4.03
N THR A 140 2.98 -17.37 3.59
CA THR A 140 1.76 -17.51 4.42
C THR A 140 1.59 -18.95 4.90
N THR A 141 1.79 -19.93 4.03
CA THR A 141 1.67 -21.35 4.38
C THR A 141 2.67 -21.76 5.46
N ILE A 142 3.93 -21.32 5.34
CA ILE A 142 4.99 -21.64 6.31
C ILE A 142 4.71 -20.94 7.65
N LEU A 143 4.44 -19.63 7.63
CA LEU A 143 4.24 -18.86 8.85
C LEU A 143 2.95 -19.18 9.60
N ASN A 144 1.93 -19.68 8.90
CA ASN A 144 0.67 -20.11 9.50
C ASN A 144 0.67 -21.57 9.91
N ASN A 145 1.75 -22.29 9.61
CA ASN A 145 1.85 -23.74 9.79
C ASN A 145 0.64 -24.48 9.22
N SER A 146 0.12 -24.02 8.08
CA SER A 146 -1.08 -24.56 7.44
C SER A 146 -0.81 -24.87 5.98
N PHE A 147 -0.75 -26.15 5.67
CA PHE A 147 -0.59 -26.65 4.29
C PHE A 147 -1.89 -26.61 3.47
N ARG A 148 -2.98 -26.14 4.04
CA ARG A 148 -4.25 -25.94 3.34
C ARG A 148 -4.48 -24.47 3.08
N ARG A 149 -4.52 -24.08 1.80
CA ARG A 149 -4.92 -22.72 1.39
C ARG A 149 -6.42 -22.58 1.57
N GLU A 150 -6.84 -21.89 2.61
CA GLU A 150 -8.24 -21.54 2.85
C GLU A 150 -8.48 -20.10 2.44
N ARG A 151 -9.65 -19.81 1.85
CA ARG A 151 -10.08 -18.43 1.54
C ARG A 151 -10.09 -17.51 2.77
N SER A 152 -10.33 -18.08 3.94
CA SER A 152 -10.23 -17.36 5.23
C SER A 152 -8.84 -16.76 5.45
N GLN A 153 -7.78 -17.50 5.13
CA GLN A 153 -6.38 -17.05 5.34
C GLN A 153 -6.00 -15.85 4.45
N GLU A 154 -6.45 -15.83 3.19
CA GLU A 154 -6.26 -14.68 2.31
C GLU A 154 -6.98 -13.45 2.85
N LYS A 155 -8.22 -13.62 3.28
CA LYS A 155 -9.01 -12.55 3.88
C LYS A 155 -8.41 -12.04 5.19
N ASP A 156 -7.97 -12.93 6.07
CA ASP A 156 -7.30 -12.55 7.32
C ASP A 156 -6.03 -11.74 7.04
N PHE A 157 -5.27 -12.10 5.98
CA PHE A 157 -4.10 -11.32 5.56
C PHE A 157 -4.49 -9.94 5.02
N GLU A 158 -5.56 -9.84 4.26
CA GLU A 158 -6.07 -8.57 3.73
C GLU A 158 -6.66 -7.67 4.81
N ASP A 159 -7.27 -8.25 5.83
CA ASP A 159 -7.93 -7.55 6.94
C ASP A 159 -6.96 -7.20 8.09
N GLY A 160 -5.71 -7.65 8.04
CA GLY A 160 -4.71 -7.39 9.09
C GLY A 160 -4.82 -8.31 10.30
N LEU A 161 -5.52 -9.42 10.14
CA LEU A 161 -5.76 -10.43 11.18
C LEU A 161 -4.78 -11.61 11.12
N PHE A 162 -3.90 -11.62 10.12
CA PHE A 162 -2.88 -12.67 9.98
C PHE A 162 -2.01 -12.76 11.23
N LYS A 163 -1.73 -13.98 11.66
CA LYS A 163 -0.87 -14.32 12.81
C LYS A 163 0.19 -15.31 12.40
N VAL A 164 1.40 -15.11 12.89
CA VAL A 164 2.48 -16.10 12.84
C VAL A 164 2.18 -17.17 13.88
N ALA A 165 2.05 -18.43 13.46
CA ALA A 165 1.70 -19.54 14.34
C ALA A 165 2.85 -19.89 15.29
N ASP A 166 4.03 -20.14 14.73
CA ASP A 166 5.25 -20.42 15.47
C ASP A 166 6.47 -19.97 14.66
N LYS A 167 7.26 -19.04 15.21
CA LYS A 167 8.46 -18.51 14.56
C LYS A 167 9.55 -19.55 14.45
N THR A 168 9.80 -20.31 15.51
CA THR A 168 10.86 -21.32 15.58
C THR A 168 10.61 -22.44 14.55
N GLU A 169 9.37 -22.95 14.53
CA GLU A 169 8.97 -24.00 13.57
C GLU A 169 9.06 -23.50 12.13
N SER A 170 8.68 -22.24 11.87
CA SER A 170 8.80 -21.63 10.55
C SER A 170 10.24 -21.54 10.06
N GLU A 171 11.16 -21.15 10.93
CA GLU A 171 12.59 -21.08 10.64
C GLU A 171 13.22 -22.48 10.41
N GLU A 172 12.84 -23.46 11.23
CA GLU A 172 13.28 -24.84 11.07
C GLU A 172 12.77 -25.43 9.74
N THR A 173 11.52 -25.18 9.39
CA THR A 173 10.93 -25.58 8.11
C THR A 173 11.72 -25.00 6.94
N MET A 174 12.09 -23.71 6.99
CA MET A 174 12.90 -23.10 5.92
C MET A 174 14.31 -23.65 5.84
N LYS A 175 14.96 -23.91 6.98
CA LYS A 175 16.29 -24.54 7.02
C LYS A 175 16.24 -25.93 6.36
N TYR A 176 15.19 -26.70 6.65
CA TYR A 176 14.98 -28.02 6.05
C TYR A 176 14.74 -27.94 4.53
N ILE A 177 13.89 -27.03 4.07
CA ILE A 177 13.65 -26.79 2.64
C ILE A 177 14.96 -26.41 1.92
N ASN A 178 15.73 -25.46 2.48
CA ASN A 178 16.99 -25.04 1.89
C ASN A 178 18.02 -26.17 1.81
N LYS A 179 18.08 -27.04 2.82
CA LYS A 179 18.94 -28.23 2.78
C LYS A 179 18.57 -29.15 1.62
N ILE A 180 17.28 -29.47 1.44
CA ILE A 180 16.81 -30.29 0.32
C ILE A 180 17.16 -29.66 -1.03
N LEU A 181 16.94 -28.37 -1.19
CA LEU A 181 17.23 -27.67 -2.45
C LEU A 181 18.73 -27.73 -2.77
N THR A 182 19.61 -27.57 -1.77
CA THR A 182 21.04 -27.69 -1.94
C THR A 182 21.48 -29.10 -2.35
N GLU A 183 20.87 -30.14 -1.77
CA GLU A 183 21.14 -31.53 -2.12
C GLU A 183 20.72 -31.85 -3.57
N ILE A 184 19.58 -31.33 -4.02
CA ILE A 184 19.10 -31.49 -5.39
C ILE A 184 20.02 -30.79 -6.40
N ASP A 185 20.48 -29.57 -6.09
CA ASP A 185 21.36 -28.81 -6.99
C ASP A 185 22.78 -29.42 -7.07
N SER A 186 23.26 -30.05 -6.01
CA SER A 186 24.55 -30.74 -5.98
C SER A 186 24.53 -32.11 -6.70
N SER A 187 23.34 -32.63 -7.03
CA SER A 187 23.13 -33.92 -7.72
C SER A 187 22.95 -33.77 -9.24
N LYS A 188 23.04 -32.58 -9.78
CA LYS A 188 23.01 -32.26 -11.22
C LYS A 188 24.41 -32.05 -11.80
#